data_c0b71d7a804e799d17a12f1497c48b7b
#
_entry.id   c0b71d7a804e799d17a12f1497c48b7b
#
_cell.length_a   1.000
_cell.length_b   1.000
_cell.length_c   1.000
_cell.angle_alpha   90.00
_cell.angle_beta   90.00
_cell.angle_gamma   90.00
#
_symmetry.space_group_name_H-M   'P 1'
#
loop_
_entity.id
_entity.type
_entity.pdbx_description
1 polymer ?
#
loop_
_entity_poly.entity_id
_entity_poly.type
_entity_poly.pdbx_seq_one_letter_code
_entity_poly.pdbx_strand_id
1 'polypeptide(L)'
;MSDVQDLFAEIRRAVKGCPEPTLQDAVIRAARAFCSETWILRRVQAFTAVAGQQVYAVQAPDNEEVIALKHAQIQELAPGAAVHPLRFVYPTLVNPNVGMRRPSGICFVPYTGIALVPVPDDAYPVQVELVTQPVVGTAQVPDELAVRYDRALGYGALEWVLRMQGDPWYNPQAADEYGMLFNQEVVKARGEATFDFTPGQRGWVGRGFAWR
;
A
#
# COMPACT_ATOMS: atom_id res chain seq x y z
N MET A 1 13.10 9.14 -4.50
CA MET A 1 13.00 9.14 -3.02
C MET A 1 13.28 10.56 -2.55
N SER A 2 12.30 11.21 -1.93
CA SER A 2 12.44 12.55 -1.34
C SER A 2 12.90 12.47 0.11
N ASP A 3 13.70 13.45 0.55
CA ASP A 3 14.08 13.55 1.95
C ASP A 3 12.85 14.01 2.76
N VAL A 4 12.63 13.38 3.91
CA VAL A 4 11.57 13.76 4.85
C VAL A 4 11.73 15.20 5.33
N GLN A 5 12.95 15.73 5.33
CA GLN A 5 13.24 17.11 5.75
C GLN A 5 12.54 18.16 4.88
N ASP A 6 12.26 17.86 3.63
CA ASP A 6 11.55 18.77 2.71
C ASP A 6 10.11 19.07 3.20
N LEU A 7 9.52 18.13 3.95
CA LEU A 7 8.18 18.25 4.54
C LEU A 7 8.18 19.01 5.88
N PHE A 8 9.34 19.24 6.49
CA PHE A 8 9.42 19.86 7.83
C PHE A 8 9.05 21.34 7.88
N ALA A 9 9.20 22.05 6.76
CA ALA A 9 9.02 23.50 6.74
C ALA A 9 7.60 23.92 7.21
N GLU A 10 6.60 23.16 6.82
CA GLU A 10 5.21 23.43 7.18
C GLU A 10 4.90 22.96 8.61
N ILE A 11 5.40 21.78 8.98
CA ILE A 11 5.20 21.20 10.31
C ILE A 11 5.87 22.07 11.40
N ARG A 12 7.10 22.56 11.17
CA ARG A 12 7.85 23.42 12.11
C ARG A 12 7.17 24.74 12.42
N ARG A 13 6.31 25.25 11.54
CA ARG A 13 5.52 26.47 11.83
C ARG A 13 4.51 26.23 12.94
N ALA A 14 3.93 25.05 13.00
CA ALA A 14 2.94 24.68 14.01
C ALA A 14 3.59 24.19 15.32
N VAL A 15 4.73 23.48 15.23
CA VAL A 15 5.40 22.86 16.41
C VAL A 15 6.83 23.39 16.57
N LYS A 16 6.96 24.62 17.04
CA LYS A 16 8.26 25.27 17.25
C LYS A 16 9.08 24.55 18.32
N GLY A 17 10.34 24.24 17.99
CA GLY A 17 11.28 23.59 18.92
C GLY A 17 11.18 22.08 18.99
N CYS A 18 10.32 21.44 18.19
CA CYS A 18 10.28 19.99 18.09
C CYS A 18 11.59 19.44 17.45
N PRO A 19 12.24 18.43 18.06
CA PRO A 19 13.47 17.85 17.53
C PRO A 19 13.25 17.20 16.14
N GLU A 20 14.27 17.31 15.26
CA GLU A 20 14.20 16.71 13.93
C GLU A 20 13.91 15.20 13.91
N PRO A 21 14.53 14.37 14.78
CA PRO A 21 14.21 12.95 14.81
C PRO A 21 12.75 12.66 15.13
N THR A 22 12.14 13.49 16.00
CA THR A 22 10.70 13.37 16.33
C THR A 22 9.82 13.71 15.12
N LEU A 23 10.18 14.78 14.39
CA LEU A 23 9.48 15.15 13.16
C LEU A 23 9.62 14.09 12.08
N GLN A 24 10.82 13.53 11.93
CA GLN A 24 11.07 12.44 10.97
C GLN A 24 10.21 11.22 11.29
N ASP A 25 10.20 10.77 12.54
CA ASP A 25 9.39 9.63 12.97
C ASP A 25 7.89 9.90 12.76
N ALA A 26 7.43 11.13 13.06
CA ALA A 26 6.04 11.52 12.84
C ALA A 26 5.63 11.46 11.36
N VAL A 27 6.47 11.97 10.45
CA VAL A 27 6.18 11.93 9.00
C VAL A 27 6.18 10.49 8.48
N ILE A 28 7.14 9.67 8.90
CA ILE A 28 7.17 8.25 8.49
C ILE A 28 5.94 7.50 9.01
N ARG A 29 5.50 7.74 10.26
CA ARG A 29 4.27 7.16 10.80
C ARG A 29 3.03 7.60 10.02
N ALA A 30 2.95 8.89 9.69
CA ALA A 30 1.86 9.42 8.86
C ALA A 30 1.86 8.77 7.46
N ALA A 31 3.03 8.64 6.82
CA ALA A 31 3.15 7.99 5.52
C ALA A 31 2.74 6.52 5.56
N ARG A 32 3.13 5.79 6.59
CA ARG A 32 2.73 4.38 6.80
C ARG A 32 1.22 4.25 7.00
N ALA A 33 0.64 5.06 7.88
CA ALA A 33 -0.81 5.08 8.09
C ALA A 33 -1.56 5.42 6.80
N PHE A 34 -1.08 6.43 6.06
CA PHE A 34 -1.66 6.82 4.78
C PHE A 34 -1.61 5.69 3.75
N CYS A 35 -0.46 5.01 3.58
CA CYS A 35 -0.32 3.89 2.65
C CYS A 35 -1.20 2.70 3.03
N SER A 36 -1.28 2.35 4.31
CA SER A 36 -2.08 1.22 4.79
C SER A 36 -3.58 1.46 4.60
N GLU A 37 -4.04 2.70 4.73
CA GLU A 37 -5.43 3.08 4.59
C GLU A 37 -5.87 3.27 3.12
N THR A 38 -4.97 3.76 2.26
CA THR A 38 -5.32 4.15 0.90
C THR A 38 -4.93 3.14 -0.16
N TRP A 39 -3.92 2.30 0.10
CA TRP A 39 -3.31 1.39 -0.87
C TRP A 39 -2.81 2.12 -2.12
N ILE A 40 -2.29 3.35 -1.92
CA ILE A 40 -1.90 4.25 -2.99
C ILE A 40 -0.55 3.87 -3.59
N LEU A 41 0.37 3.40 -2.73
CA LEU A 41 1.72 3.05 -3.14
C LEU A 41 1.75 1.60 -3.64
N ARG A 42 1.95 1.44 -4.95
CA ARG A 42 1.85 0.15 -5.62
C ARG A 42 3.11 -0.17 -6.38
N ARG A 43 3.48 -1.45 -6.35
CA ARG A 43 4.63 -1.98 -7.08
C ARG A 43 4.23 -3.21 -7.86
N VAL A 44 4.58 -3.26 -9.14
CA VAL A 44 4.34 -4.41 -9.98
C VAL A 44 5.60 -5.25 -10.01
N GLN A 45 5.45 -6.52 -9.67
CA GLN A 45 6.52 -7.52 -9.76
C GLN A 45 6.08 -8.62 -10.71
N ALA A 46 6.97 -9.01 -11.64
CA ALA A 46 6.79 -10.17 -12.51
C ALA A 46 7.85 -11.22 -12.17
N PHE A 47 7.44 -12.48 -12.18
CA PHE A 47 8.33 -13.62 -12.01
C PHE A 47 7.77 -14.83 -12.76
N THR A 48 8.61 -15.86 -12.95
CA THR A 48 8.17 -17.13 -13.53
C THR A 48 8.01 -18.14 -12.40
N ALA A 49 6.81 -18.72 -12.31
CA ALA A 49 6.57 -19.84 -11.42
C ALA A 49 7.42 -21.03 -11.85
N VAL A 50 7.81 -21.86 -10.91
CA VAL A 50 8.63 -23.06 -11.14
C VAL A 50 7.81 -24.28 -10.72
N ALA A 51 7.81 -25.32 -11.55
CA ALA A 51 7.12 -26.57 -11.24
C ALA A 51 7.57 -27.13 -9.88
N GLY A 52 6.62 -27.47 -9.03
CA GLY A 52 6.88 -28.00 -7.70
C GLY A 52 7.22 -26.94 -6.63
N GLN A 53 7.42 -25.66 -6.99
CA GLN A 53 7.67 -24.58 -6.05
C GLN A 53 6.37 -23.84 -5.73
N GLN A 54 6.02 -23.78 -4.44
CA GLN A 54 4.78 -23.13 -3.99
C GLN A 54 4.99 -21.68 -3.55
N VAL A 55 6.11 -21.38 -2.87
CA VAL A 55 6.37 -20.09 -2.22
C VAL A 55 7.42 -19.31 -2.99
N TYR A 56 7.15 -18.03 -3.20
CA TYR A 56 7.99 -17.07 -3.92
C TYR A 56 8.24 -15.85 -3.05
N ALA A 57 9.50 -15.43 -2.97
CA ALA A 57 9.85 -14.19 -2.29
C ALA A 57 9.28 -12.99 -3.06
N VAL A 58 8.73 -12.04 -2.34
CA VAL A 58 8.39 -10.73 -2.88
C VAL A 58 9.46 -9.73 -2.50
N GLN A 59 9.82 -8.86 -3.43
CA GLN A 59 10.83 -7.83 -3.22
C GLN A 59 10.14 -6.47 -3.25
N ALA A 60 10.30 -5.72 -2.17
CA ALA A 60 9.99 -4.30 -2.17
C ALA A 60 11.23 -3.50 -2.61
N PRO A 61 11.06 -2.30 -3.18
CA PRO A 61 12.16 -1.35 -3.35
C PRO A 61 12.84 -1.04 -2.01
N ASP A 62 14.07 -0.50 -2.08
CA ASP A 62 14.78 -0.03 -0.89
C ASP A 62 13.92 0.95 -0.10
N ASN A 63 13.96 0.85 1.22
CA ASN A 63 13.16 1.65 2.15
C ASN A 63 11.63 1.46 2.08
N GLU A 64 11.15 0.45 1.37
CA GLU A 64 9.74 0.06 1.35
C GLU A 64 9.56 -1.37 1.89
N GLU A 65 8.40 -1.66 2.45
CA GLU A 65 7.99 -3.01 2.84
C GLU A 65 6.61 -3.34 2.25
N VAL A 66 6.39 -4.60 1.91
CA VAL A 66 5.12 -5.07 1.36
C VAL A 66 4.13 -5.31 2.50
N ILE A 67 2.95 -4.71 2.39
CA ILE A 67 1.87 -4.85 3.38
C ILE A 67 0.69 -5.67 2.87
N ALA A 68 0.45 -5.66 1.56
CA ALA A 68 -0.66 -6.39 0.97
C ALA A 68 -0.40 -6.76 -0.50
N LEU A 69 -1.23 -7.65 -1.00
CA LEU A 69 -1.31 -8.01 -2.41
C LEU A 69 -2.66 -7.52 -2.94
N LYS A 70 -2.63 -6.62 -3.94
CA LYS A 70 -3.84 -6.03 -4.52
C LYS A 70 -4.40 -6.83 -5.69
N HIS A 71 -3.52 -7.25 -6.60
CA HIS A 71 -3.88 -7.97 -7.80
C HIS A 71 -2.81 -9.00 -8.16
N ALA A 72 -3.24 -10.09 -8.79
CA ALA A 72 -2.33 -11.09 -9.32
C ALA A 72 -2.93 -11.75 -10.56
N GLN A 73 -2.09 -12.01 -11.53
CA GLN A 73 -2.47 -12.68 -12.77
C GLN A 73 -1.40 -13.66 -13.23
N ILE A 74 -1.84 -14.68 -13.92
CA ILE A 74 -1.01 -15.72 -14.50
C ILE A 74 -1.25 -15.79 -16.00
N GLN A 75 -0.20 -15.96 -16.78
CA GLN A 75 -0.28 -16.13 -18.22
C GLN A 75 -0.06 -17.61 -18.58
N GLU A 76 -0.79 -18.12 -19.55
CA GLU A 76 -0.54 -19.45 -20.09
C GLU A 76 0.72 -19.48 -20.96
N LEU A 77 1.31 -20.67 -21.14
CA LEU A 77 2.59 -20.83 -21.83
C LEU A 77 2.50 -20.73 -23.37
N ALA A 78 1.30 -20.77 -23.93
CA ALA A 78 1.13 -20.68 -25.38
C ALA A 78 1.35 -19.26 -25.91
N PRO A 79 1.97 -19.05 -27.08
CA PRO A 79 2.10 -17.73 -27.69
C PRO A 79 0.72 -17.08 -27.89
N GLY A 80 0.55 -15.86 -27.35
CA GLY A 80 -0.74 -15.15 -27.37
C GLY A 80 -1.78 -15.67 -26.37
N ALA A 81 -1.34 -16.46 -25.41
CA ALA A 81 -2.20 -17.08 -24.42
C ALA A 81 -2.94 -16.09 -23.52
N ALA A 82 -4.09 -16.53 -23.07
CA ALA A 82 -4.93 -15.75 -22.18
C ALA A 82 -4.25 -15.49 -20.83
N VAL A 83 -4.47 -14.30 -20.31
CA VAL A 83 -4.09 -13.91 -18.96
C VAL A 83 -5.28 -14.16 -18.04
N HIS A 84 -5.04 -14.85 -16.94
CA HIS A 84 -6.09 -15.21 -16.00
C HIS A 84 -5.81 -14.57 -14.63
N PRO A 85 -6.80 -13.92 -14.00
CA PRO A 85 -6.66 -13.44 -12.65
C PRO A 85 -6.55 -14.61 -11.68
N LEU A 86 -5.66 -14.49 -10.70
CA LEU A 86 -5.56 -15.42 -9.59
C LEU A 86 -6.50 -14.97 -8.45
N ARG A 87 -7.21 -15.94 -7.88
CA ARG A 87 -8.10 -15.66 -6.73
C ARG A 87 -7.30 -15.59 -5.44
N PHE A 88 -7.64 -14.65 -4.57
CA PHE A 88 -7.06 -14.64 -3.24
C PHE A 88 -7.60 -15.79 -2.41
N VAL A 89 -6.69 -16.55 -1.80
CA VAL A 89 -7.01 -17.64 -0.88
C VAL A 89 -6.41 -17.38 0.49
N TYR A 90 -7.04 -17.89 1.54
CA TYR A 90 -6.52 -17.75 2.89
C TYR A 90 -5.30 -18.65 3.12
N PRO A 91 -4.30 -18.23 3.91
CA PRO A 91 -3.10 -19.02 4.21
C PRO A 91 -3.41 -20.42 4.77
N THR A 92 -4.50 -20.55 5.50
CA THR A 92 -4.96 -21.82 6.07
C THR A 92 -5.41 -22.84 5.02
N LEU A 93 -5.70 -22.40 3.79
CA LEU A 93 -6.10 -23.27 2.68
C LEU A 93 -4.90 -23.70 1.82
N VAL A 94 -3.69 -23.24 2.14
CA VAL A 94 -2.46 -23.64 1.47
C VAL A 94 -2.09 -25.05 1.93
N ASN A 95 -2.59 -26.06 1.20
CA ASN A 95 -2.28 -27.46 1.48
C ASN A 95 -1.19 -27.93 0.51
N PRO A 96 0.02 -28.27 0.97
CA PRO A 96 1.10 -28.74 0.11
C PRO A 96 0.80 -30.11 -0.53
N ASN A 97 -0.19 -30.86 -0.01
CA ASN A 97 -0.56 -32.16 -0.54
C ASN A 97 -1.60 -32.10 -1.69
N VAL A 98 -2.04 -30.91 -2.07
CA VAL A 98 -2.84 -30.76 -3.29
C VAL A 98 -1.93 -30.96 -4.48
N GLY A 99 -2.26 -31.92 -5.34
CA GLY A 99 -1.44 -32.27 -6.50
C GLY A 99 -1.09 -31.07 -7.37
N MET A 100 0.07 -31.13 -8.02
CA MET A 100 0.56 -30.09 -8.92
C MET A 100 -0.43 -29.86 -10.07
N ARG A 101 -0.78 -28.61 -10.29
CA ARG A 101 -1.67 -28.14 -11.36
C ARG A 101 -1.36 -26.69 -11.68
N ARG A 102 -1.92 -26.18 -12.77
CA ARG A 102 -1.91 -24.74 -13.03
C ARG A 102 -2.51 -23.98 -11.84
N PRO A 103 -1.79 -22.97 -11.29
CA PRO A 103 -2.29 -22.15 -10.21
C PRO A 103 -3.57 -21.41 -10.57
N SER A 104 -4.54 -21.42 -9.68
CA SER A 104 -5.80 -20.66 -9.79
C SER A 104 -5.99 -19.69 -8.65
N GLY A 105 -5.18 -19.81 -7.61
CA GLY A 105 -5.20 -18.97 -6.42
C GLY A 105 -3.81 -18.52 -5.99
N ILE A 106 -3.81 -17.45 -5.20
CA ILE A 106 -2.62 -16.86 -4.61
C ILE A 106 -2.91 -16.45 -3.17
N CYS A 107 -1.92 -16.61 -2.31
CA CYS A 107 -1.98 -16.20 -0.92
C CYS A 107 -0.77 -15.32 -0.59
N PHE A 108 -0.99 -14.21 0.10
CA PHE A 108 0.07 -13.41 0.69
C PHE A 108 0.36 -13.94 2.10
N VAL A 109 1.62 -14.32 2.33
CA VAL A 109 2.09 -14.79 3.63
C VAL A 109 3.06 -13.72 4.16
N PRO A 110 2.65 -12.92 5.17
CA PRO A 110 3.50 -11.86 5.72
C PRO A 110 4.90 -12.39 6.06
N TYR A 111 5.94 -11.60 5.78
CA TYR A 111 7.36 -11.88 6.00
C TYR A 111 7.94 -13.07 5.20
N THR A 112 7.12 -13.88 4.55
CA THR A 112 7.57 -15.05 3.77
C THR A 112 7.50 -14.80 2.27
N GLY A 113 6.45 -14.11 1.82
CA GLY A 113 6.22 -13.83 0.41
C GLY A 113 4.83 -14.19 -0.06
N ILE A 114 4.73 -14.78 -1.24
CA ILE A 114 3.46 -15.23 -1.82
C ILE A 114 3.50 -16.74 -2.06
N ALA A 115 2.35 -17.38 -1.88
CA ALA A 115 2.16 -18.79 -2.20
C ALA A 115 1.16 -18.95 -3.34
N LEU A 116 1.50 -19.76 -4.34
CA LEU A 116 0.58 -20.15 -5.42
C LEU A 116 -0.19 -21.43 -5.04
N VAL A 117 -1.48 -21.46 -5.37
CA VAL A 117 -2.37 -22.57 -5.01
C VAL A 117 -3.21 -22.99 -6.25
N PRO A 118 -3.20 -24.26 -6.62
CA PRO A 118 -2.31 -25.34 -6.18
C PRO A 118 -0.84 -25.09 -6.54
N VAL A 119 0.04 -26.01 -6.14
CA VAL A 119 1.46 -25.99 -6.52
C VAL A 119 1.57 -26.02 -8.04
N PRO A 120 2.37 -25.13 -8.67
CA PRO A 120 2.55 -25.13 -10.12
C PRO A 120 3.05 -26.47 -10.66
N ASP A 121 2.46 -26.91 -11.76
CA ASP A 121 2.88 -28.11 -12.51
C ASP A 121 3.87 -27.78 -13.64
N ASP A 122 3.98 -26.50 -14.01
CA ASP A 122 4.87 -26.02 -15.07
C ASP A 122 5.37 -24.59 -14.76
N ALA A 123 6.16 -24.03 -15.66
CA ALA A 123 6.71 -22.69 -15.56
C ALA A 123 5.71 -21.66 -16.13
N TYR A 124 5.04 -20.90 -15.29
CA TYR A 124 4.04 -19.89 -15.70
C TYR A 124 4.55 -18.47 -15.42
N PRO A 125 4.46 -17.54 -16.37
CA PRO A 125 4.64 -16.11 -16.08
C PRO A 125 3.55 -15.63 -15.13
N VAL A 126 3.96 -15.04 -14.02
CA VAL A 126 3.06 -14.48 -12.99
C VAL A 126 3.40 -13.02 -12.81
N GLN A 127 2.38 -12.18 -12.75
CA GLN A 127 2.50 -10.77 -12.41
C GLN A 127 1.65 -10.48 -11.19
N VAL A 128 2.23 -9.75 -10.25
CA VAL A 128 1.58 -9.36 -9.00
C VAL A 128 1.66 -7.86 -8.80
N GLU A 129 0.61 -7.27 -8.28
CA GLU A 129 0.55 -5.87 -7.85
C GLU A 129 0.58 -5.85 -6.32
N LEU A 130 1.69 -5.40 -5.78
CA LEU A 130 1.97 -5.32 -4.36
C LEU A 130 1.61 -3.93 -3.83
N VAL A 131 1.10 -3.86 -2.63
CA VAL A 131 0.93 -2.61 -1.88
C VAL A 131 2.09 -2.49 -0.92
N THR A 132 2.77 -1.34 -0.95
CA THR A 132 3.94 -1.09 -0.12
C THR A 132 3.73 0.11 0.80
N GLN A 133 4.59 0.23 1.80
CA GLN A 133 4.69 1.39 2.69
C GLN A 133 6.15 1.64 3.05
N PRO A 134 6.54 2.86 3.50
CA PRO A 134 7.90 3.12 3.96
C PRO A 134 8.28 2.27 5.17
N VAL A 135 9.54 1.85 5.25
CA VAL A 135 10.09 1.12 6.41
C VAL A 135 10.23 2.07 7.59
N VAL A 136 10.04 1.55 8.80
CA VAL A 136 10.27 2.31 10.05
C VAL A 136 11.75 2.72 10.16
N GLY A 137 11.99 3.97 10.54
CA GLY A 137 13.36 4.48 10.75
C GLY A 137 14.08 4.94 9.47
N THR A 138 13.43 4.88 8.29
CA THR A 138 13.98 5.51 7.09
C THR A 138 13.94 7.04 7.21
N ALA A 139 14.88 7.72 6.53
CA ALA A 139 14.86 9.17 6.35
C ALA A 139 14.23 9.60 5.02
N GLN A 140 13.73 8.65 4.24
CA GLN A 140 13.25 8.88 2.89
C GLN A 140 11.81 8.39 2.71
N VAL A 141 11.05 9.13 1.92
CA VAL A 141 9.70 8.77 1.48
C VAL A 141 9.70 8.65 -0.04
N PRO A 142 8.92 7.75 -0.63
CA PRO A 142 8.71 7.72 -2.07
C PRO A 142 8.25 9.07 -2.60
N ASP A 143 8.82 9.52 -3.75
CA ASP A 143 8.50 10.82 -4.37
C ASP A 143 7.01 10.96 -4.67
N GLU A 144 6.36 9.86 -5.03
CA GLU A 144 4.92 9.81 -5.28
C GLU A 144 4.10 10.29 -4.07
N LEU A 145 4.56 9.98 -2.84
CA LEU A 145 3.92 10.43 -1.61
C LEU A 145 4.31 11.86 -1.26
N ALA A 146 5.60 12.17 -1.31
CA ALA A 146 6.13 13.47 -0.89
C ALA A 146 5.64 14.62 -1.77
N VAL A 147 5.47 14.39 -3.09
CA VAL A 147 5.05 15.43 -4.04
C VAL A 147 3.54 15.56 -4.12
N ARG A 148 2.82 14.43 -4.11
CA ARG A 148 1.37 14.44 -4.36
C ARG A 148 0.53 14.55 -3.10
N TYR A 149 1.04 14.04 -1.97
CA TYR A 149 0.31 13.92 -0.71
C TYR A 149 1.05 14.59 0.45
N ASP A 150 1.87 15.60 0.16
CA ASP A 150 2.63 16.40 1.13
C ASP A 150 1.75 16.91 2.28
N ARG A 151 0.57 17.44 1.96
CA ARG A 151 -0.40 17.92 2.95
C ARG A 151 -0.93 16.81 3.84
N ALA A 152 -1.27 15.66 3.27
CA ALA A 152 -1.73 14.52 4.05
C ALA A 152 -0.65 14.07 5.05
N LEU A 153 0.60 13.95 4.58
CA LEU A 153 1.72 13.60 5.46
C LEU A 153 1.95 14.65 6.54
N GLY A 154 1.85 15.94 6.21
CA GLY A 154 1.95 17.04 7.16
C GLY A 154 0.86 16.99 8.24
N TYR A 155 -0.39 16.78 7.85
CA TYR A 155 -1.51 16.69 8.79
C TYR A 155 -1.39 15.47 9.71
N GLY A 156 -1.07 14.30 9.18
CA GLY A 156 -0.87 13.10 9.99
C GLY A 156 0.32 13.22 10.96
N ALA A 157 1.41 13.85 10.53
CA ALA A 157 2.55 14.12 11.39
C ALA A 157 2.20 15.11 12.52
N LEU A 158 1.47 16.20 12.21
CA LEU A 158 1.01 17.17 13.19
C LEU A 158 0.04 16.56 14.20
N GLU A 159 -0.90 15.75 13.75
CA GLU A 159 -1.81 15.00 14.64
C GLU A 159 -1.01 14.21 15.67
N TRP A 160 0.02 13.49 15.24
CA TRP A 160 0.81 12.63 16.12
C TRP A 160 1.66 13.45 17.10
N VAL A 161 2.40 14.47 16.61
CA VAL A 161 3.28 15.31 17.44
C VAL A 161 2.50 16.09 18.48
N LEU A 162 1.36 16.69 18.11
CA LEU A 162 0.54 17.51 19.02
C LEU A 162 -0.16 16.67 20.11
N ARG A 163 -0.22 15.33 19.98
CA ARG A 163 -0.70 14.42 21.02
C ARG A 163 0.36 13.99 22.03
N MET A 164 1.62 14.37 21.86
CA MET A 164 2.70 14.01 22.77
C MET A 164 2.54 14.76 24.10
N GLN A 165 2.15 14.04 25.14
CA GLN A 165 1.97 14.61 26.48
C GLN A 165 3.32 14.94 27.11
N GLY A 166 3.40 16.11 27.77
CA GLY A 166 4.61 16.55 28.46
C GLY A 166 5.53 17.44 27.63
N ASP A 167 5.27 17.58 26.34
CA ASP A 167 6.04 18.41 25.44
C ASP A 167 5.45 19.84 25.32
N PRO A 168 6.26 20.87 25.05
CA PRO A 168 5.81 22.25 24.94
C PRO A 168 4.78 22.51 23.83
N TRP A 169 4.71 21.62 22.85
CA TRP A 169 3.78 21.68 21.71
C TRP A 169 2.51 20.86 21.92
N TYR A 170 2.32 20.23 23.06
CA TYR A 170 1.12 19.44 23.35
C TYR A 170 -0.17 20.27 23.19
N ASN A 171 -1.00 19.89 22.23
CA ASN A 171 -2.29 20.52 21.96
C ASN A 171 -3.28 19.51 21.39
N PRO A 172 -4.04 18.79 22.23
CA PRO A 172 -4.94 17.74 21.78
C PRO A 172 -6.08 18.24 20.91
N GLN A 173 -6.54 19.47 21.12
CA GLN A 173 -7.61 20.05 20.30
C GLN A 173 -7.14 20.30 18.86
N ALA A 174 -5.97 20.89 18.68
CA ALA A 174 -5.37 21.04 17.36
C ALA A 174 -5.03 19.68 16.72
N ALA A 175 -4.60 18.69 17.52
CA ALA A 175 -4.36 17.34 17.04
C ALA A 175 -5.64 16.71 16.43
N ASP A 176 -6.78 16.89 17.07
CA ASP A 176 -8.07 16.38 16.55
C ASP A 176 -8.47 17.07 15.25
N GLU A 177 -8.21 18.39 15.11
CA GLU A 177 -8.45 19.12 13.86
C GLU A 177 -7.56 18.58 12.72
N TYR A 178 -6.27 18.38 12.97
CA TYR A 178 -5.36 17.80 11.96
C TYR A 178 -5.70 16.36 11.64
N GLY A 179 -6.15 15.56 12.61
CA GLY A 179 -6.65 14.21 12.38
C GLY A 179 -7.87 14.19 11.46
N MET A 180 -8.80 15.12 11.59
CA MET A 180 -9.92 15.25 10.65
C MET A 180 -9.45 15.61 9.23
N LEU A 181 -8.50 16.53 9.09
CA LEU A 181 -7.92 16.91 7.79
C LEU A 181 -7.17 15.74 7.16
N PHE A 182 -6.38 15.00 7.93
CA PHE A 182 -5.71 13.78 7.48
C PHE A 182 -6.72 12.76 6.92
N ASN A 183 -7.79 12.49 7.67
CA ASN A 183 -8.83 11.56 7.25
C ASN A 183 -9.55 12.00 5.96
N GLN A 184 -9.74 13.30 5.75
CA GLN A 184 -10.30 13.83 4.49
C GLN A 184 -9.38 13.53 3.30
N GLU A 185 -8.05 13.74 3.45
CA GLU A 185 -7.09 13.41 2.41
C GLU A 185 -6.99 11.88 2.18
N VAL A 186 -7.11 11.06 3.23
CA VAL A 186 -7.18 9.60 3.11
C VAL A 186 -8.39 9.17 2.27
N VAL A 187 -9.58 9.73 2.54
CA VAL A 187 -10.80 9.41 1.77
C VAL A 187 -10.66 9.79 0.30
N LYS A 188 -10.08 10.97 0.02
CA LYS A 188 -9.81 11.45 -1.33
C LYS A 188 -8.84 10.53 -2.06
N ALA A 189 -7.69 10.23 -1.46
CA ALA A 189 -6.65 9.36 -2.02
C ALA A 189 -7.18 7.92 -2.25
N ARG A 190 -8.00 7.39 -1.33
CA ARG A 190 -8.67 6.09 -1.50
C ARG A 190 -9.59 6.08 -2.72
N GLY A 191 -10.31 7.17 -2.96
CA GLY A 191 -11.11 7.34 -4.18
C GLY A 191 -10.23 7.31 -5.44
N GLU A 192 -9.12 8.05 -5.45
CA GLU A 192 -8.16 8.05 -6.56
C GLU A 192 -7.57 6.66 -6.81
N ALA A 193 -7.16 5.96 -5.74
CA ALA A 193 -6.63 4.60 -5.80
C ALA A 193 -7.65 3.58 -6.32
N THR A 194 -8.93 3.75 -6.01
CA THR A 194 -10.01 2.85 -6.46
C THR A 194 -10.25 2.99 -7.96
N PHE A 195 -10.11 4.19 -8.50
CA PHE A 195 -10.29 4.46 -9.93
C PHE A 195 -8.98 4.40 -10.74
N ASP A 196 -7.92 3.84 -10.18
CA ASP A 196 -6.60 3.69 -10.80
C ASP A 196 -6.08 4.99 -11.44
N PHE A 197 -6.33 6.12 -10.76
CA PHE A 197 -5.97 7.47 -11.23
C PHE A 197 -6.53 7.86 -12.60
N THR A 198 -7.50 7.12 -13.13
CA THR A 198 -8.12 7.44 -14.41
C THR A 198 -9.14 8.55 -14.19
N PRO A 199 -8.88 9.78 -14.66
CA PRO A 199 -9.86 10.86 -14.58
C PRO A 199 -10.97 10.58 -15.58
N GLY A 200 -12.14 10.23 -15.09
CA GLY A 200 -13.32 10.21 -15.93
C GLY A 200 -13.77 8.83 -16.36
N GLN A 201 -14.48 8.22 -15.53
CA GLN A 201 -15.80 7.67 -15.77
C GLN A 201 -16.58 7.70 -14.46
N ARG A 202 -16.80 8.88 -13.93
CA ARG A 202 -17.87 9.10 -12.95
C ARG A 202 -19.23 8.99 -13.67
N GLY A 203 -19.39 7.94 -14.44
CA GLY A 203 -20.68 7.52 -14.92
C GLY A 203 -21.42 6.90 -13.73
N TRP A 204 -22.26 7.66 -13.09
CA TRP A 204 -23.34 7.10 -12.32
C TRP A 204 -24.10 6.15 -13.25
N VAL A 205 -23.82 4.87 -13.17
CA VAL A 205 -24.72 3.84 -13.66
C VAL A 205 -25.86 3.81 -12.65
N GLY A 206 -26.82 4.71 -12.82
CA GLY A 206 -28.09 4.66 -12.14
C GLY A 206 -28.70 3.31 -12.46
N ARG A 207 -28.65 2.36 -11.52
CA ARG A 207 -29.54 1.21 -11.56
C ARG A 207 -30.94 1.77 -11.45
N GLY A 208 -31.60 1.90 -12.60
CA GLY A 208 -33.00 2.21 -12.64
C GLY A 208 -33.77 1.16 -11.85
N PHE A 209 -34.28 1.54 -10.70
CA PHE A 209 -35.28 0.76 -10.00
C PHE A 209 -36.56 0.86 -10.87
N ALA A 210 -36.79 -0.16 -11.67
CA ALA A 210 -38.12 -0.34 -12.31
C ALA A 210 -39.08 -0.84 -11.22
N TRP A 211 -39.94 0.03 -10.76
CA TRP A 211 -41.13 -0.36 -10.03
C TRP A 211 -42.08 -1.09 -10.97
N ARG A 212 -42.37 -2.34 -10.68
CA ARG A 212 -43.57 -3.04 -11.17
C ARG A 212 -44.52 -3.25 -10.00
#